data_1bc1c22344d2a303bec18d64924555a0
#
_entry.id   1bc1c22344d2a303bec18d64924555a0
#
_cell.length_a   1.000
_cell.length_b   1.000
_cell.length_c   1.000
_cell.angle_alpha   90.00
_cell.angle_beta   90.00
_cell.angle_gamma   90.00
#
_symmetry.space_group_name_H-M   'P 1'
#
loop_
_entity.id
_entity.type
_entity.pdbx_description
1 polymer ?
#
loop_
_entity_poly.entity_id
_entity_poly.type
_entity_poly.pdbx_seq_one_letter_code
_entity_poly.pdbx_strand_id
1 'polypeptide(L)'
;MSLRHRILPILVIAAAHAAWAPAAPAQTVEFLARIDAAQEVPSNTSGGVGIGVFAVDTVLDIVSYRILHIGLTAPESAAHIHGFAPVGVNAGVLNALPLGSPKCGTWNYAAAQEAGILAGNTYVNIHSTAFPGGEIRGQIAETPSHGSFCHGDGSSVACPCGNNSLLGNAEGCLHSGGMGGRLRAYGTASVSGDRVVMHALRLPPTTQGLLFQGSGPQPAALFGDGQRCVAGPIVRLGVKTACTGQIAWPEPGDPSLSVAGSVLPSTVPTYQVWYRNAAAFCTAASFNLTNAVRVAWTP
;
A
#
# COMPACT_ATOMS: atom_id res chain seq x y z
N MET A 1 -49.43 58.60 43.48
CA MET A 1 -48.40 58.46 42.39
C MET A 1 -47.71 57.11 42.58
N SER A 2 -48.07 56.15 41.75
CA SER A 2 -47.52 54.79 41.82
C SER A 2 -46.56 54.56 40.65
N LEU A 3 -45.28 54.44 40.99
CA LEU A 3 -44.21 54.10 40.00
C LEU A 3 -44.25 52.62 39.67
N ARG A 4 -44.69 52.26 38.44
CA ARG A 4 -44.59 50.89 37.94
C ARG A 4 -43.20 50.68 37.35
N HIS A 5 -42.38 49.87 38.02
CA HIS A 5 -41.13 49.36 37.48
C HIS A 5 -41.41 48.36 36.37
N ARG A 6 -40.98 48.67 35.14
CA ARG A 6 -40.97 47.72 34.01
C ARG A 6 -39.67 46.92 34.07
N ILE A 7 -39.78 45.65 34.35
CA ILE A 7 -38.65 44.71 34.24
C ILE A 7 -38.56 44.29 32.76
N LEU A 8 -37.44 44.61 32.07
CA LEU A 8 -37.14 44.09 30.75
C LEU A 8 -36.61 42.66 30.90
N PRO A 9 -37.04 41.70 30.06
CA PRO A 9 -36.42 40.38 30.06
C PRO A 9 -35.05 40.42 29.37
N ILE A 10 -34.02 39.93 30.08
CA ILE A 10 -32.69 39.71 29.49
C ILE A 10 -32.79 38.47 28.64
N LEU A 11 -32.64 38.64 27.32
CA LEU A 11 -32.56 37.55 26.37
C LEU A 11 -31.14 36.94 26.43
N VAL A 12 -31.00 35.78 27.07
CA VAL A 12 -29.74 35.02 27.08
C VAL A 12 -29.63 34.26 25.73
N ILE A 13 -28.78 34.78 24.84
CA ILE A 13 -28.46 34.07 23.60
C ILE A 13 -27.41 32.99 23.95
N ALA A 14 -27.84 31.77 24.03
CA ALA A 14 -26.95 30.62 24.12
C ALA A 14 -26.20 30.43 22.77
N ALA A 15 -24.93 30.80 22.71
CA ALA A 15 -24.07 30.50 21.58
C ALA A 15 -23.78 28.99 21.55
N ALA A 16 -24.40 28.28 20.61
CA ALA A 16 -24.07 26.90 20.36
C ALA A 16 -22.66 26.81 19.74
N HIS A 17 -21.69 26.41 20.53
CA HIS A 17 -20.36 26.06 20.04
C HIS A 17 -20.49 24.72 19.33
N ALA A 18 -20.50 24.73 18.00
CA ALA A 18 -20.29 23.52 17.21
C ALA A 18 -18.87 23.01 17.54
N ALA A 19 -18.79 21.95 18.33
CA ALA A 19 -17.54 21.24 18.55
C ALA A 19 -17.11 20.63 17.20
N TRP A 20 -16.03 21.14 16.65
CA TRP A 20 -15.39 20.55 15.48
C TRP A 20 -14.80 19.21 15.94
N ALA A 21 -15.49 18.08 15.64
CA ALA A 21 -14.90 16.77 15.82
C ALA A 21 -13.67 16.69 14.90
N PRO A 22 -12.49 16.30 15.41
CA PRO A 22 -11.36 16.05 14.54
C PRO A 22 -11.78 14.97 13.53
N ALA A 23 -11.52 15.20 12.25
CA ALA A 23 -11.73 14.20 11.22
C ALA A 23 -10.96 12.93 11.61
N ALA A 24 -11.61 11.78 11.58
CA ALA A 24 -10.93 10.51 11.79
C ALA A 24 -9.75 10.43 10.81
N PRO A 25 -8.57 9.96 11.25
CA PRO A 25 -7.45 9.81 10.34
C PRO A 25 -7.86 8.91 9.20
N ALA A 26 -7.52 9.30 7.96
CA ALA A 26 -7.82 8.54 6.76
C ALA A 26 -7.29 7.11 6.93
N GLN A 27 -8.20 6.15 7.00
CA GLN A 27 -7.84 4.75 7.18
C GLN A 27 -7.60 4.14 5.81
N THR A 28 -6.33 4.02 5.43
CA THR A 28 -5.95 3.29 4.23
C THR A 28 -5.85 1.80 4.58
N VAL A 29 -6.73 0.98 3.98
CA VAL A 29 -6.70 -0.48 4.07
C VAL A 29 -6.00 -1.03 2.84
N GLU A 30 -5.09 -1.97 3.05
CA GLU A 30 -4.20 -2.49 2.01
C GLU A 30 -4.56 -3.93 1.66
N PHE A 31 -4.59 -4.22 0.37
CA PHE A 31 -4.94 -5.53 -0.17
C PHE A 31 -3.90 -6.01 -1.17
N LEU A 32 -3.79 -7.32 -1.32
CA LEU A 32 -2.94 -8.01 -2.26
C LEU A 32 -3.78 -8.97 -3.11
N ALA A 33 -3.47 -9.07 -4.40
CA ALA A 33 -3.95 -10.14 -5.27
C ALA A 33 -2.76 -10.86 -5.89
N ARG A 34 -2.70 -12.18 -5.73
CA ARG A 34 -1.89 -13.05 -6.57
C ARG A 34 -2.77 -13.53 -7.70
N ILE A 35 -2.30 -13.43 -8.92
CA ILE A 35 -3.11 -13.58 -10.12
C ILE A 35 -2.53 -14.76 -10.91
N ASP A 36 -3.33 -15.78 -11.17
CA ASP A 36 -2.96 -16.97 -11.92
C ASP A 36 -4.18 -17.65 -12.56
N ALA A 37 -3.92 -18.61 -13.44
CA ALA A 37 -4.97 -19.33 -14.16
C ALA A 37 -5.74 -20.34 -13.30
N ALA A 38 -5.14 -20.81 -12.20
CA ALA A 38 -5.80 -21.78 -11.31
C ALA A 38 -6.97 -21.14 -10.52
N GLN A 39 -6.98 -19.83 -10.37
CA GLN A 39 -8.05 -19.08 -9.71
C GLN A 39 -9.22 -18.74 -10.66
N GLU A 40 -9.08 -18.97 -11.97
CA GLU A 40 -10.19 -18.77 -12.91
C GLU A 40 -11.35 -19.75 -12.64
N VAL A 41 -12.56 -19.37 -13.07
CA VAL A 41 -13.75 -20.20 -12.91
C VAL A 41 -14.50 -20.29 -14.26
N PRO A 42 -14.38 -21.43 -14.94
CA PRO A 42 -13.52 -22.58 -14.62
C PRO A 42 -12.03 -22.27 -14.76
N SER A 43 -11.18 -22.98 -14.03
CA SER A 43 -9.73 -22.86 -14.15
C SER A 43 -9.25 -23.27 -15.54
N ASN A 44 -8.10 -22.74 -15.97
CA ASN A 44 -7.48 -23.07 -17.25
C ASN A 44 -5.99 -23.39 -17.10
N THR A 45 -5.31 -23.70 -18.20
CA THR A 45 -3.90 -24.16 -18.23
C THR A 45 -2.91 -23.06 -18.63
N SER A 46 -3.30 -21.78 -18.62
CA SER A 46 -2.37 -20.69 -18.92
C SER A 46 -1.21 -20.65 -17.92
N GLY A 47 -0.03 -20.34 -18.42
CA GLY A 47 1.15 -20.04 -17.61
C GLY A 47 1.23 -18.57 -17.14
N GLY A 48 0.22 -17.77 -17.46
CA GLY A 48 0.15 -16.37 -17.07
C GLY A 48 0.14 -16.19 -15.55
N VAL A 49 0.90 -15.22 -15.05
CA VAL A 49 0.96 -14.90 -13.64
C VAL A 49 0.98 -13.38 -13.42
N GLY A 50 0.48 -12.95 -12.28
CA GLY A 50 0.45 -11.55 -11.94
C GLY A 50 0.45 -11.27 -10.43
N ILE A 51 0.59 -10.00 -10.12
CA ILE A 51 0.44 -9.46 -8.77
C ILE A 51 -0.28 -8.13 -8.84
N GLY A 52 -1.19 -7.90 -7.92
CA GLY A 52 -1.85 -6.62 -7.71
C GLY A 52 -1.70 -6.15 -6.28
N VAL A 53 -1.34 -4.89 -6.08
CA VAL A 53 -1.37 -4.21 -4.79
C VAL A 53 -2.39 -3.09 -4.84
N PHE A 54 -3.16 -2.96 -3.76
CA PHE A 54 -4.29 -2.04 -3.69
C PHE A 54 -4.27 -1.30 -2.35
N ALA A 55 -4.66 -0.05 -2.39
CA ALA A 55 -4.88 0.77 -1.20
C ALA A 55 -6.26 1.41 -1.28
N VAL A 56 -7.11 1.08 -0.32
CA VAL A 56 -8.48 1.59 -0.19
C VAL A 56 -8.46 2.75 0.79
N ASP A 57 -8.79 3.93 0.32
CA ASP A 57 -9.04 5.11 1.16
C ASP A 57 -10.54 5.19 1.45
N THR A 58 -10.94 4.90 2.69
CA THR A 58 -12.33 4.85 3.11
C THR A 58 -12.92 6.23 3.43
N VAL A 59 -12.11 7.29 3.36
CA VAL A 59 -12.59 8.67 3.53
C VAL A 59 -12.89 9.31 2.17
N LEU A 60 -12.09 8.95 1.16
CA LEU A 60 -12.24 9.47 -0.19
C LEU A 60 -13.04 8.55 -1.12
N ASP A 61 -13.41 7.35 -0.66
CA ASP A 61 -14.07 6.31 -1.45
C ASP A 61 -13.27 5.92 -2.72
N ILE A 62 -11.94 5.77 -2.56
CA ILE A 62 -11.02 5.50 -3.67
C ILE A 62 -10.22 4.23 -3.41
N VAL A 63 -10.16 3.35 -4.42
CA VAL A 63 -9.15 2.29 -4.52
C VAL A 63 -8.06 2.75 -5.47
N SER A 64 -6.83 2.91 -4.99
CA SER A 64 -5.66 3.06 -5.85
C SER A 64 -5.01 1.69 -6.08
N TYR A 65 -4.58 1.42 -7.31
CA TYR A 65 -4.07 0.09 -7.66
C TYR A 65 -2.81 0.16 -8.53
N ARG A 66 -1.97 -0.86 -8.37
CA ARG A 66 -0.88 -1.23 -9.28
C ARG A 66 -0.96 -2.73 -9.52
N ILE A 67 -1.17 -3.15 -10.78
CA ILE A 67 -1.33 -4.54 -11.18
C ILE A 67 -0.32 -4.84 -12.28
N LEU A 68 0.41 -5.95 -12.14
CA LEU A 68 1.37 -6.41 -13.14
C LEU A 68 1.08 -7.86 -13.50
N HIS A 69 1.29 -8.19 -14.75
CA HIS A 69 1.22 -9.58 -15.24
C HIS A 69 2.23 -9.82 -16.34
N ILE A 70 2.58 -11.09 -16.53
CA ILE A 70 3.41 -11.61 -17.63
C ILE A 70 2.87 -12.94 -18.08
N GLY A 71 3.32 -13.40 -19.25
CA GLY A 71 3.12 -14.78 -19.71
C GLY A 71 1.69 -15.11 -20.15
N LEU A 72 0.89 -14.12 -20.55
CA LEU A 72 -0.39 -14.41 -21.21
C LEU A 72 -0.15 -15.22 -22.49
N THR A 73 -1.05 -16.16 -22.76
CA THR A 73 -0.99 -17.06 -23.93
C THR A 73 -1.18 -16.33 -25.26
N ALA A 74 -1.94 -15.23 -25.22
CA ALA A 74 -2.26 -14.38 -26.37
C ALA A 74 -2.36 -12.90 -25.96
N PRO A 75 -2.45 -11.96 -26.91
CA PRO A 75 -2.62 -10.56 -26.59
C PRO A 75 -3.79 -10.30 -25.65
N GLU A 76 -3.56 -9.46 -24.64
CA GLU A 76 -4.60 -9.02 -23.72
C GLU A 76 -5.76 -8.37 -24.48
N SER A 77 -6.99 -8.76 -24.18
CA SER A 77 -8.20 -8.22 -24.81
C SER A 77 -9.03 -7.33 -23.88
N ALA A 78 -8.98 -7.60 -22.58
CA ALA A 78 -9.65 -6.81 -21.54
C ALA A 78 -9.05 -7.09 -20.16
N ALA A 79 -9.30 -6.21 -19.19
CA ALA A 79 -9.06 -6.47 -17.79
C ALA A 79 -10.06 -5.72 -16.91
N HIS A 80 -10.46 -6.32 -15.79
CA HIS A 80 -11.48 -5.76 -14.93
C HIS A 80 -11.21 -6.06 -13.43
N ILE A 81 -11.79 -5.22 -12.57
CA ILE A 81 -12.11 -5.59 -11.19
C ILE A 81 -13.58 -6.02 -11.19
N HIS A 82 -13.83 -7.19 -10.65
CA HIS A 82 -15.15 -7.79 -10.51
C HIS A 82 -15.56 -7.86 -9.03
N GLY A 83 -16.84 -8.02 -8.77
CA GLY A 83 -17.41 -8.24 -7.42
C GLY A 83 -18.95 -8.13 -7.44
N PHE A 84 -19.62 -8.47 -6.36
CA PHE A 84 -19.00 -8.97 -5.12
C PHE A 84 -19.22 -10.48 -5.05
N ALA A 85 -18.13 -11.22 -4.94
CA ALA A 85 -18.18 -12.66 -4.84
C ALA A 85 -16.99 -13.21 -4.02
N PRO A 86 -17.18 -14.29 -3.26
CA PRO A 86 -16.08 -14.96 -2.59
C PRO A 86 -15.16 -15.67 -3.60
N VAL A 87 -14.04 -16.20 -3.12
CA VAL A 87 -13.12 -17.03 -3.91
C VAL A 87 -13.87 -18.16 -4.62
N GLY A 88 -13.56 -18.37 -5.88
CA GLY A 88 -14.15 -19.46 -6.69
C GLY A 88 -15.56 -19.18 -7.23
N VAL A 89 -16.07 -17.96 -7.10
CA VAL A 89 -17.39 -17.56 -7.63
C VAL A 89 -17.24 -16.38 -8.58
N ASN A 90 -17.90 -16.43 -9.74
CA ASN A 90 -17.93 -15.34 -10.72
C ASN A 90 -18.94 -14.25 -10.33
N ALA A 91 -18.59 -13.00 -10.63
CA ALA A 91 -19.44 -11.83 -10.42
C ALA A 91 -19.34 -10.83 -11.59
N GLY A 92 -20.18 -9.82 -11.59
CA GLY A 92 -20.19 -8.76 -12.60
C GLY A 92 -18.97 -7.82 -12.51
N VAL A 93 -18.75 -7.04 -13.55
CA VAL A 93 -17.71 -6.01 -13.60
C VAL A 93 -18.08 -4.84 -12.70
N LEU A 94 -17.15 -4.41 -11.86
CA LEU A 94 -17.24 -3.20 -11.04
C LEU A 94 -16.43 -2.06 -11.63
N ASN A 95 -15.23 -2.35 -12.16
CA ASN A 95 -14.34 -1.34 -12.74
C ASN A 95 -13.54 -1.92 -13.89
N ALA A 96 -13.50 -1.21 -15.02
CA ALA A 96 -12.63 -1.54 -16.14
C ALA A 96 -11.19 -1.10 -15.85
N LEU A 97 -10.22 -1.91 -16.24
CA LEU A 97 -8.80 -1.64 -16.08
C LEU A 97 -8.17 -1.32 -17.45
N PRO A 98 -7.13 -0.48 -17.51
CA PRO A 98 -6.40 -0.25 -18.77
C PRO A 98 -5.72 -1.52 -19.25
N LEU A 99 -5.50 -1.65 -20.55
CA LEU A 99 -4.68 -2.71 -21.14
C LEU A 99 -3.20 -2.52 -20.82
N GLY A 100 -2.45 -3.61 -20.88
CA GLY A 100 -1.00 -3.62 -20.67
C GLY A 100 -0.58 -3.88 -19.22
N SER A 101 0.73 -3.98 -19.00
CA SER A 101 1.36 -4.22 -17.70
C SER A 101 2.58 -3.29 -17.57
N PRO A 102 2.70 -2.48 -16.50
CA PRO A 102 1.78 -2.38 -15.36
C PRO A 102 0.46 -1.65 -15.68
N LYS A 103 -0.62 -2.04 -14.99
CA LYS A 103 -1.86 -1.28 -14.90
C LYS A 103 -1.82 -0.42 -13.65
N CYS A 104 -1.99 0.87 -13.80
CA CYS A 104 -1.94 1.83 -12.72
C CYS A 104 -3.14 2.77 -12.80
N GLY A 105 -3.76 3.05 -11.67
CA GLY A 105 -4.90 3.95 -11.65
C GLY A 105 -5.60 4.02 -10.31
N THR A 106 -6.74 4.68 -10.35
CA THR A 106 -7.67 4.78 -9.24
C THR A 106 -9.07 4.37 -9.70
N TRP A 107 -9.83 3.81 -8.81
CA TRP A 107 -11.24 3.50 -8.96
C TRP A 107 -12.02 4.22 -7.86
N ASN A 108 -12.88 5.15 -8.21
CA ASN A 108 -13.82 5.78 -7.29
C ASN A 108 -15.02 4.83 -7.14
N TYR A 109 -15.21 4.28 -5.96
CA TYR A 109 -16.30 3.37 -5.69
C TYR A 109 -17.46 4.11 -4.99
N ALA A 110 -18.68 3.59 -5.14
CA ALA A 110 -19.82 4.11 -4.38
C ALA A 110 -19.74 3.60 -2.92
N ALA A 111 -20.10 4.44 -1.95
CA ALA A 111 -20.07 4.07 -0.52
C ALA A 111 -20.79 2.73 -0.20
N ALA A 112 -21.85 2.39 -0.94
CA ALA A 112 -22.53 1.10 -0.80
C ALA A 112 -21.67 -0.11 -1.19
N GLN A 113 -20.57 0.08 -1.90
CA GLN A 113 -19.64 -0.97 -2.34
C GLN A 113 -18.54 -1.23 -1.31
N GLU A 114 -18.27 -0.29 -0.39
CA GLU A 114 -17.16 -0.34 0.55
C GLU A 114 -17.14 -1.64 1.38
N ALA A 115 -18.27 -2.03 1.95
CA ALA A 115 -18.35 -3.25 2.76
C ALA A 115 -17.93 -4.51 1.98
N GLY A 116 -18.30 -4.60 0.70
CA GLY A 116 -17.90 -5.70 -0.17
C GLY A 116 -16.43 -5.68 -0.54
N ILE A 117 -15.85 -4.50 -0.76
CA ILE A 117 -14.42 -4.30 -1.02
C ILE A 117 -13.62 -4.70 0.22
N LEU A 118 -13.95 -4.14 1.38
CA LEU A 118 -13.25 -4.42 2.65
C LEU A 118 -13.37 -5.87 3.09
N ALA A 119 -14.47 -6.56 2.73
CA ALA A 119 -14.64 -7.99 2.98
C ALA A 119 -13.79 -8.90 2.06
N GLY A 120 -13.02 -8.33 1.12
CA GLY A 120 -12.20 -9.11 0.17
C GLY A 120 -13.03 -9.83 -0.90
N ASN A 121 -14.24 -9.36 -1.19
CA ASN A 121 -15.15 -9.98 -2.17
C ASN A 121 -14.97 -9.43 -3.59
N THR A 122 -13.84 -8.81 -3.88
CA THR A 122 -13.49 -8.34 -5.22
C THR A 122 -12.32 -9.14 -5.79
N TYR A 123 -12.22 -9.22 -7.12
CA TYR A 123 -11.11 -9.89 -7.78
C TYR A 123 -10.72 -9.20 -9.08
N VAL A 124 -9.44 -9.30 -9.43
CA VAL A 124 -8.93 -8.93 -10.75
C VAL A 124 -9.18 -10.10 -11.70
N ASN A 125 -9.62 -9.80 -12.93
CA ASN A 125 -9.63 -10.74 -14.03
C ASN A 125 -8.98 -10.10 -15.27
N ILE A 126 -8.05 -10.81 -15.92
CA ILE A 126 -7.35 -10.39 -17.12
C ILE A 126 -7.67 -11.37 -18.23
N HIS A 127 -8.17 -10.85 -19.32
CA HIS A 127 -8.63 -11.63 -20.48
C HIS A 127 -7.62 -11.52 -21.62
N SER A 128 -7.52 -12.56 -22.42
CA SER A 128 -6.79 -12.53 -23.70
C SER A 128 -7.67 -12.97 -24.85
N THR A 129 -7.17 -12.82 -26.06
CA THR A 129 -7.88 -13.32 -27.26
C THR A 129 -7.98 -14.84 -27.29
N ALA A 130 -7.11 -15.58 -26.57
CA ALA A 130 -7.22 -17.03 -26.40
C ALA A 130 -8.22 -17.43 -25.29
N PHE A 131 -8.39 -16.57 -24.29
CA PHE A 131 -9.28 -16.78 -23.15
C PHE A 131 -10.19 -15.56 -22.94
N PRO A 132 -11.20 -15.36 -23.80
CA PRO A 132 -12.07 -14.18 -23.71
C PRO A 132 -12.96 -14.17 -22.46
N GLY A 133 -13.16 -15.32 -21.80
CA GLY A 133 -13.87 -15.41 -20.51
C GLY A 133 -13.01 -15.07 -19.29
N GLY A 134 -11.68 -14.99 -19.45
CA GLY A 134 -10.69 -14.75 -18.40
C GLY A 134 -9.51 -15.72 -18.55
N GLU A 135 -8.29 -15.22 -18.55
CA GLU A 135 -7.08 -16.03 -18.63
C GLU A 135 -6.44 -16.19 -17.26
N ILE A 136 -6.33 -15.12 -16.50
CA ILE A 136 -5.77 -15.13 -15.14
C ILE A 136 -6.62 -14.29 -14.20
N ARG A 137 -6.83 -14.81 -13.00
CA ARG A 137 -7.65 -14.19 -11.95
C ARG A 137 -6.91 -14.14 -10.61
N GLY A 138 -7.21 -13.13 -9.79
CA GLY A 138 -6.71 -13.05 -8.41
C GLY A 138 -7.70 -12.37 -7.49
N GLN A 139 -8.07 -13.05 -6.37
CA GLN A 139 -8.88 -12.43 -5.34
C GLN A 139 -8.10 -11.29 -4.68
N ILE A 140 -8.74 -10.13 -4.54
CA ILE A 140 -8.20 -8.97 -3.82
C ILE A 140 -8.58 -9.16 -2.36
N ALA A 141 -7.61 -9.55 -1.53
CA ALA A 141 -7.87 -9.90 -0.14
C ALA A 141 -6.86 -9.23 0.79
N GLU A 142 -7.32 -8.91 2.00
CA GLU A 142 -6.42 -8.52 3.08
C GLU A 142 -5.51 -9.70 3.43
N THR A 143 -4.22 -9.43 3.56
CA THR A 143 -3.22 -10.43 3.89
C THR A 143 -2.49 -9.99 5.15
N PRO A 144 -2.35 -10.84 6.17
CA PRO A 144 -1.60 -10.50 7.37
C PRO A 144 -0.20 -9.98 7.02
N SER A 145 0.17 -8.84 7.60
CA SER A 145 1.46 -8.21 7.37
C SER A 145 2.48 -8.59 8.44
N HIS A 146 3.75 -8.61 8.04
CA HIS A 146 4.87 -8.76 8.98
C HIS A 146 5.06 -7.49 9.81
N GLY A 147 5.80 -7.61 10.92
CA GLY A 147 5.99 -6.52 11.88
C GLY A 147 6.68 -5.29 11.28
N SER A 148 6.11 -4.12 11.47
CA SER A 148 6.68 -2.83 11.09
C SER A 148 7.23 -2.08 12.30
N PHE A 149 8.23 -1.23 12.07
CA PHE A 149 8.86 -0.38 13.09
C PHE A 149 9.55 0.82 12.42
N CYS A 150 10.27 1.64 13.18
CA CYS A 150 10.93 2.83 12.64
C CYS A 150 9.93 3.81 12.02
N HIS A 151 8.87 4.08 12.76
CA HIS A 151 7.86 5.03 12.33
C HIS A 151 8.39 6.46 12.50
N GLY A 152 8.13 7.30 11.52
CA GLY A 152 8.54 8.71 11.51
C GLY A 152 7.59 9.61 12.30
N ASP A 153 6.91 9.08 13.31
CA ASP A 153 5.92 9.79 14.13
C ASP A 153 6.51 10.53 15.34
N GLY A 154 7.84 10.52 15.47
CA GLY A 154 8.55 11.18 16.57
C GLY A 154 8.58 10.38 17.88
N SER A 155 7.94 9.20 17.96
CA SER A 155 7.89 8.39 19.17
C SER A 155 9.26 7.78 19.56
N SER A 156 10.15 7.57 18.60
CA SER A 156 11.51 7.06 18.79
C SER A 156 12.54 8.19 18.67
N VAL A 157 12.68 8.75 17.48
CA VAL A 157 13.54 9.89 17.16
C VAL A 157 12.71 10.85 16.33
N ALA A 158 12.84 12.15 16.58
CA ALA A 158 12.17 13.16 15.76
C ALA A 158 12.73 13.14 14.33
N CYS A 159 11.87 13.37 13.35
CA CYS A 159 12.28 13.54 11.95
C CYS A 159 13.12 14.83 11.77
N PRO A 160 13.98 14.91 10.72
CA PRO A 160 15.03 15.94 10.62
C PRO A 160 14.56 17.40 10.77
N CYS A 161 13.39 17.74 10.26
CA CYS A 161 12.82 19.10 10.31
C CYS A 161 11.50 19.16 11.10
N GLY A 162 11.27 18.21 12.00
CA GLY A 162 9.96 18.06 12.63
C GLY A 162 8.86 17.60 11.66
N ASN A 163 9.23 17.07 10.50
CA ASN A 163 8.33 16.47 9.51
C ASN A 163 7.84 15.10 9.96
N ASN A 164 7.41 15.02 11.23
CA ASN A 164 6.87 13.79 11.79
C ASN A 164 5.53 13.45 11.15
N SER A 165 5.33 12.15 10.88
CA SER A 165 4.02 11.62 10.50
C SER A 165 3.07 11.57 11.71
N LEU A 166 1.79 11.34 11.46
CA LEU A 166 0.82 11.19 12.56
C LEU A 166 1.05 9.88 13.31
N LEU A 167 0.93 9.93 14.62
CA LEU A 167 1.01 8.76 15.49
C LEU A 167 -0.04 7.71 15.06
N GLY A 168 0.38 6.47 14.92
CA GLY A 168 -0.48 5.36 14.49
C GLY A 168 -0.55 5.13 12.97
N ASN A 169 -0.09 6.06 12.13
CA ASN A 169 -0.07 5.85 10.68
C ASN A 169 0.93 4.77 10.24
N ALA A 170 1.91 4.45 11.10
CA ALA A 170 2.94 3.45 10.84
C ALA A 170 3.67 3.66 9.49
N GLU A 171 4.05 4.88 9.21
CA GLU A 171 4.76 5.35 8.02
C GLU A 171 6.08 6.02 8.39
N GLY A 172 6.95 6.32 7.42
CA GLY A 172 8.17 7.10 7.63
C GLY A 172 7.89 8.58 7.89
N CYS A 173 8.95 9.40 7.92
CA CYS A 173 8.81 10.85 8.00
C CYS A 173 8.05 11.40 6.80
N LEU A 174 7.32 12.50 6.97
CA LEU A 174 6.59 13.13 5.86
C LEU A 174 7.54 13.55 4.75
N HIS A 175 7.11 13.38 3.50
CA HIS A 175 7.75 13.93 2.33
C HIS A 175 7.04 15.22 1.86
N SER A 176 7.51 15.84 0.80
CA SER A 176 6.98 17.12 0.27
C SER A 176 5.48 17.11 -0.08
N GLY A 177 4.87 15.94 -0.25
CA GLY A 177 3.43 15.77 -0.47
C GLY A 177 2.60 15.67 0.82
N GLY A 178 3.20 15.86 2.00
CA GLY A 178 2.49 15.86 3.29
C GLY A 178 2.12 14.48 3.83
N MET A 179 2.70 13.41 3.27
CA MET A 179 2.50 12.02 3.70
C MET A 179 3.85 11.36 3.98
N GLY A 180 3.87 10.33 4.84
CA GLY A 180 5.04 9.47 5.02
C GLY A 180 4.96 8.25 4.10
N GLY A 181 6.08 7.88 3.47
CA GLY A 181 6.15 6.63 2.74
C GLY A 181 5.93 5.45 3.69
N ARG A 182 5.06 4.50 3.32
CA ARG A 182 4.75 3.31 4.13
C ARG A 182 5.24 2.05 3.43
N LEU A 183 5.90 1.16 4.18
CA LEU A 183 6.30 -0.17 3.73
C LEU A 183 5.55 -1.24 4.53
N ARG A 184 4.98 -2.21 3.83
CA ARG A 184 4.40 -3.43 4.36
C ARG A 184 5.02 -4.64 3.70
N ALA A 185 5.03 -5.77 4.42
CA ALA A 185 5.43 -7.07 3.88
C ALA A 185 4.31 -8.07 4.12
N TYR A 186 3.92 -8.81 3.10
CA TYR A 186 2.82 -9.77 3.13
C TYR A 186 3.29 -11.13 2.64
N GLY A 187 2.57 -12.17 3.01
CA GLY A 187 2.78 -13.52 2.51
C GLY A 187 3.71 -14.36 3.37
N THR A 188 3.84 -15.63 3.01
CA THR A 188 4.63 -16.62 3.78
C THR A 188 6.11 -16.41 3.54
N ALA A 189 6.88 -16.27 4.63
CA ALA A 189 8.32 -16.12 4.63
C ALA A 189 9.00 -17.48 4.89
N SER A 190 9.07 -18.31 3.88
CA SER A 190 9.82 -19.56 3.85
C SER A 190 10.85 -19.48 2.72
N VAL A 191 12.09 -19.84 2.98
CA VAL A 191 13.16 -19.80 1.97
C VAL A 191 12.87 -20.79 0.83
N SER A 192 12.26 -21.93 1.16
CA SER A 192 11.89 -22.97 0.17
C SER A 192 10.59 -22.66 -0.58
N GLY A 193 9.73 -21.80 -0.06
CA GLY A 193 8.43 -21.44 -0.62
C GLY A 193 8.10 -19.97 -0.48
N ASP A 194 9.05 -19.10 -0.86
CA ASP A 194 8.95 -17.65 -0.69
C ASP A 194 7.73 -17.06 -1.41
N ARG A 195 6.84 -16.50 -0.62
CA ARG A 195 5.67 -15.75 -1.07
C ARG A 195 5.64 -14.33 -0.52
N VAL A 196 6.76 -13.83 -0.02
CA VAL A 196 6.81 -12.47 0.52
C VAL A 196 6.70 -11.44 -0.58
N VAL A 197 5.84 -10.45 -0.35
CA VAL A 197 5.69 -9.25 -1.20
C VAL A 197 5.87 -8.03 -0.32
N MET A 198 6.81 -7.19 -0.70
CA MET A 198 6.98 -5.85 -0.14
C MET A 198 6.11 -4.87 -0.93
N HIS A 199 5.24 -4.14 -0.25
CA HIS A 199 4.41 -3.10 -0.83
C HIS A 199 4.79 -1.76 -0.20
N ALA A 200 5.36 -0.87 -1.00
CA ALA A 200 5.56 0.53 -0.62
C ALA A 200 4.43 1.36 -1.20
N LEU A 201 3.84 2.22 -0.38
CA LEU A 201 2.72 3.09 -0.75
C LEU A 201 2.85 4.47 -0.11
N ARG A 202 1.98 5.41 -0.51
CA ARG A 202 2.02 6.81 -0.08
C ARG A 202 3.33 7.49 -0.43
N LEU A 203 4.00 7.03 -1.48
CA LEU A 203 5.18 7.67 -2.06
C LEU A 203 4.75 8.83 -2.98
N PRO A 204 5.64 9.75 -3.37
CA PRO A 204 5.36 10.66 -4.47
C PRO A 204 4.91 9.89 -5.73
N PRO A 205 3.91 10.35 -6.49
CA PRO A 205 3.15 9.53 -7.45
C PRO A 205 3.96 8.73 -8.48
N THR A 206 5.07 9.29 -8.96
CA THR A 206 5.92 8.68 -10.01
C THR A 206 7.38 8.57 -9.60
N THR A 207 7.64 8.51 -8.29
CA THR A 207 9.02 8.47 -7.77
C THR A 207 9.72 7.15 -8.04
N GLN A 208 11.04 7.16 -8.04
CA GLN A 208 11.85 5.95 -7.97
C GLN A 208 12.05 5.54 -6.51
N GLY A 209 11.85 4.27 -6.22
CA GLY A 209 12.09 3.64 -4.94
C GLY A 209 13.11 2.50 -5.06
N LEU A 210 14.02 2.42 -4.12
CA LEU A 210 15.00 1.34 -3.95
C LEU A 210 14.63 0.54 -2.70
N LEU A 211 14.22 -0.70 -2.87
CA LEU A 211 14.13 -1.64 -1.75
C LEU A 211 15.52 -2.11 -1.37
N PHE A 212 15.84 -2.07 -0.09
CA PHE A 212 17.09 -2.58 0.44
C PHE A 212 16.88 -3.41 1.72
N GLN A 213 17.79 -4.33 1.94
CA GLN A 213 17.84 -5.27 3.05
C GLN A 213 19.10 -5.05 3.87
N GLY A 214 19.02 -5.27 5.17
CA GLY A 214 20.18 -5.42 6.05
C GLY A 214 20.00 -6.58 7.01
N SER A 215 21.05 -6.89 7.76
CA SER A 215 21.09 -8.05 8.65
C SER A 215 20.16 -7.97 9.86
N GLY A 216 19.69 -6.78 10.20
CA GLY A 216 18.77 -6.56 11.33
C GLY A 216 18.44 -5.10 11.56
N PRO A 217 17.73 -4.77 12.62
CA PRO A 217 17.40 -3.41 12.98
C PRO A 217 18.59 -2.67 13.58
N GLN A 218 18.60 -1.35 13.42
CA GLN A 218 19.45 -0.42 14.19
C GLN A 218 18.59 0.70 14.78
N PRO A 219 19.09 1.46 15.78
CA PRO A 219 18.45 2.68 16.22
C PRO A 219 18.23 3.63 15.04
N ALA A 220 17.13 4.36 15.07
CA ALA A 220 16.81 5.32 14.02
C ALA A 220 17.92 6.37 13.87
N ALA A 221 18.48 6.48 12.67
CA ALA A 221 19.49 7.47 12.33
C ALA A 221 18.96 8.39 11.24
N LEU A 222 19.12 9.70 11.40
CA LEU A 222 18.68 10.67 10.39
C LEU A 222 19.40 10.43 9.07
N PHE A 223 18.63 10.35 7.98
CA PHE A 223 19.16 10.10 6.66
C PHE A 223 18.28 10.75 5.58
N GLY A 224 18.77 11.81 4.96
CA GLY A 224 17.98 12.67 4.08
C GLY A 224 16.84 13.32 4.87
N ASP A 225 15.64 13.32 4.31
CA ASP A 225 14.44 13.85 4.95
C ASP A 225 13.76 12.84 5.89
N GLY A 226 14.39 11.69 6.13
CA GLY A 226 13.82 10.59 6.90
C GLY A 226 14.79 9.94 7.89
N GLN A 227 14.50 8.69 8.24
CA GLN A 227 15.24 7.88 9.21
C GLN A 227 15.61 6.53 8.61
N ARG A 228 16.85 6.09 8.78
CA ARG A 228 17.32 4.75 8.44
C ARG A 228 17.38 3.89 9.70
N CYS A 229 16.73 2.72 9.67
CA CYS A 229 16.68 1.76 10.78
C CYS A 229 17.18 0.36 10.40
N VAL A 230 17.86 0.24 9.28
CA VAL A 230 18.40 -1.02 8.74
C VAL A 230 19.89 -1.06 8.98
N ALA A 231 20.37 -2.11 9.70
CA ALA A 231 21.75 -2.33 10.10
C ALA A 231 22.53 -3.23 9.14
N GLY A 232 23.85 -3.23 9.31
CA GLY A 232 24.80 -4.11 8.64
C GLY A 232 25.07 -3.77 7.18
N PRO A 233 25.73 -4.69 6.45
CA PRO A 233 25.88 -4.56 5.02
C PRO A 233 24.53 -4.45 4.33
N ILE A 234 24.40 -3.48 3.42
CA ILE A 234 23.14 -3.23 2.69
C ILE A 234 23.14 -4.02 1.39
N VAL A 235 22.13 -4.87 1.21
CA VAL A 235 21.82 -5.53 -0.05
C VAL A 235 20.72 -4.73 -0.76
N ARG A 236 20.99 -4.29 -1.99
CA ARG A 236 20.02 -3.57 -2.83
C ARG A 236 19.19 -4.60 -3.60
N LEU A 237 17.88 -4.61 -3.38
CA LEU A 237 16.96 -5.61 -3.94
C LEU A 237 16.27 -5.16 -5.24
N GLY A 238 16.50 -3.93 -5.66
CA GLY A 238 16.01 -3.41 -6.93
C GLY A 238 15.42 -2.02 -6.83
N VAL A 239 15.57 -1.26 -7.92
CA VAL A 239 14.97 0.06 -8.11
C VAL A 239 13.74 -0.11 -9.00
N LYS A 240 12.63 0.48 -8.60
CA LYS A 240 11.39 0.49 -9.39
C LYS A 240 10.77 1.88 -9.37
N THR A 241 9.95 2.16 -10.38
CA THR A 241 9.21 3.43 -10.47
C THR A 241 7.81 3.23 -9.89
N ALA A 242 7.42 4.14 -9.01
CA ALA A 242 6.07 4.17 -8.47
C ALA A 242 5.04 4.51 -9.55
N CYS A 243 3.86 3.97 -9.40
CA CYS A 243 2.69 4.50 -10.07
C CYS A 243 1.57 4.70 -9.03
N THR A 244 0.88 5.81 -9.10
CA THR A 244 -0.06 6.24 -8.03
C THR A 244 0.54 6.20 -6.62
N GLY A 245 1.88 6.41 -6.51
CA GLY A 245 2.60 6.35 -5.23
C GLY A 245 2.82 4.94 -4.70
N GLN A 246 2.67 3.88 -5.51
CA GLN A 246 2.81 2.49 -5.09
C GLN A 246 3.90 1.75 -5.87
N ILE A 247 4.62 0.87 -5.18
CA ILE A 247 5.62 -0.06 -5.75
C ILE A 247 5.48 -1.41 -5.05
N ALA A 248 5.67 -2.51 -5.78
CA ALA A 248 5.74 -3.86 -5.22
C ALA A 248 7.08 -4.54 -5.54
N TRP A 249 7.56 -5.40 -4.66
CA TRP A 249 8.70 -6.30 -4.85
C TRP A 249 8.40 -7.68 -4.24
N PRO A 250 8.70 -8.80 -4.94
CA PRO A 250 9.06 -8.86 -6.35
C PRO A 250 7.88 -8.54 -7.26
N GLU A 251 8.16 -8.08 -8.47
CA GLU A 251 7.19 -8.07 -9.57
C GLU A 251 7.28 -9.40 -10.33
N PRO A 252 6.26 -9.77 -11.13
CA PRO A 252 6.34 -10.94 -11.97
C PRO A 252 7.58 -10.92 -12.88
N GLY A 253 8.39 -11.98 -12.84
CA GLY A 253 9.68 -12.07 -13.54
C GLY A 253 10.90 -11.69 -12.70
N ASP A 254 10.74 -11.03 -11.55
CA ASP A 254 11.84 -10.83 -10.62
C ASP A 254 12.16 -12.12 -9.82
N PRO A 255 13.40 -12.28 -9.34
CA PRO A 255 13.69 -13.31 -8.34
C PRO A 255 12.91 -13.03 -7.06
N SER A 256 12.54 -14.11 -6.33
CA SER A 256 11.93 -13.96 -5.01
C SER A 256 12.83 -13.20 -4.04
N LEU A 257 12.26 -12.63 -2.99
CA LEU A 257 13.03 -11.79 -2.04
C LEU A 257 14.10 -12.59 -1.30
N SER A 258 13.84 -13.85 -0.98
CA SER A 258 14.83 -14.74 -0.35
C SER A 258 16.03 -14.98 -1.27
N VAL A 259 15.80 -15.16 -2.57
CA VAL A 259 16.87 -15.32 -3.56
C VAL A 259 17.61 -14.00 -3.79
N ALA A 260 16.90 -12.90 -4.05
CA ALA A 260 17.50 -11.59 -4.29
C ALA A 260 18.34 -11.09 -3.10
N GLY A 261 17.87 -11.36 -1.88
CA GLY A 261 18.52 -10.97 -0.63
C GLY A 261 19.50 -12.00 -0.08
N SER A 262 19.68 -13.15 -0.74
CA SER A 262 20.48 -14.28 -0.23
C SER A 262 20.13 -14.63 1.22
N VAL A 263 18.83 -14.70 1.48
CA VAL A 263 18.29 -14.89 2.85
C VAL A 263 18.52 -16.34 3.30
N LEU A 264 19.00 -16.49 4.52
CA LEU A 264 19.16 -17.80 5.15
C LEU A 264 17.95 -18.15 6.02
N PRO A 265 17.60 -19.45 6.13
CA PRO A 265 16.57 -19.90 7.06
C PRO A 265 16.87 -19.47 8.50
N SER A 266 15.83 -19.24 9.29
CA SER A 266 15.92 -18.86 10.71
C SER A 266 16.61 -17.50 10.95
N THR A 267 16.65 -16.62 9.93
CA THR A 267 17.13 -15.23 10.06
C THR A 267 15.96 -14.24 10.03
N VAL A 268 16.23 -13.03 10.53
CA VAL A 268 15.22 -11.95 10.62
C VAL A 268 15.81 -10.67 10.00
N PRO A 269 16.06 -10.64 8.69
CA PRO A 269 16.50 -9.43 8.01
C PRO A 269 15.48 -8.32 8.12
N THR A 270 15.97 -7.10 7.97
CA THR A 270 15.18 -5.87 8.01
C THR A 270 15.19 -5.22 6.64
N TYR A 271 14.05 -4.70 6.24
CA TYR A 271 13.83 -4.09 4.93
C TYR A 271 13.33 -2.66 5.08
N GLN A 272 13.72 -1.79 4.15
CA GLN A 272 13.25 -0.41 4.07
C GLN A 272 13.34 0.07 2.62
N VAL A 273 12.53 1.06 2.24
CA VAL A 273 12.58 1.69 0.92
C VAL A 273 13.14 3.10 1.04
N TRP A 274 14.21 3.37 0.30
CA TRP A 274 14.66 4.70 -0.03
C TRP A 274 13.92 5.17 -1.27
N TYR A 275 13.42 6.40 -1.31
CA TYR A 275 12.73 6.94 -2.47
C TYR A 275 13.08 8.40 -2.73
N ARG A 276 13.02 8.82 -4.00
CA ARG A 276 13.24 10.20 -4.40
C ARG A 276 12.12 11.09 -3.89
N ASN A 277 12.50 12.23 -3.31
CA ASN A 277 11.64 13.35 -2.97
C ASN A 277 12.26 14.58 -3.62
N ALA A 278 12.01 14.75 -4.94
CA ALA A 278 12.77 15.71 -5.78
C ALA A 278 12.44 17.19 -5.48
N ALA A 279 11.30 17.46 -4.82
CA ALA A 279 10.98 18.82 -4.39
C ALA A 279 11.88 19.22 -3.21
N ALA A 280 12.36 20.46 -3.22
CA ALA A 280 13.01 21.03 -2.05
C ALA A 280 12.03 21.02 -0.87
N PHE A 281 12.42 20.38 0.24
CA PHE A 281 11.52 20.17 1.36
C PHE A 281 12.22 20.42 2.69
N CYS A 282 12.69 19.39 3.37
CA CYS A 282 13.15 19.46 4.75
C CYS A 282 14.65 19.75 4.84
N THR A 283 15.46 18.94 4.18
CA THR A 283 16.92 19.07 4.12
C THR A 283 17.38 19.40 2.71
N ALA A 284 18.69 19.54 2.51
CA ALA A 284 19.27 19.62 1.16
C ALA A 284 19.21 18.29 0.38
N ALA A 285 18.79 17.21 1.04
CA ALA A 285 18.63 15.92 0.38
C ALA A 285 17.36 15.91 -0.48
N SER A 286 17.44 15.16 -1.59
CA SER A 286 16.30 14.97 -2.52
C SER A 286 15.68 13.58 -2.37
N PHE A 287 15.64 13.06 -1.14
CA PHE A 287 15.14 11.70 -0.85
C PHE A 287 14.61 11.57 0.57
N ASN A 288 13.78 10.55 0.77
CA ASN A 288 13.25 10.17 2.06
C ASN A 288 13.21 8.64 2.18
N LEU A 289 12.81 8.11 3.32
CA LEU A 289 12.67 6.67 3.58
C LEU A 289 11.28 6.37 4.15
N THR A 290 10.82 5.14 3.87
CA THR A 290 9.64 4.57 4.53
C THR A 290 9.94 4.21 5.99
N ASN A 291 8.94 3.75 6.75
CA ASN A 291 9.17 2.91 7.91
C ASN A 291 9.95 1.64 7.49
N ALA A 292 10.45 0.88 8.45
CA ALA A 292 11.09 -0.41 8.21
C ALA A 292 10.17 -1.58 8.56
N VAL A 293 10.44 -2.75 7.97
CA VAL A 293 9.76 -4.01 8.30
C VAL A 293 10.77 -5.11 8.62
N ARG A 294 10.38 -6.04 9.49
CA ARG A 294 11.14 -7.25 9.80
C ARG A 294 10.40 -8.48 9.30
N VAL A 295 11.11 -9.39 8.67
CA VAL A 295 10.55 -10.64 8.17
C VAL A 295 11.34 -11.80 8.79
N ALA A 296 10.67 -12.63 9.58
CA ALA A 296 11.26 -13.85 10.14
C ALA A 296 11.11 -14.98 9.11
N TRP A 297 12.24 -15.44 8.57
CA TRP A 297 12.27 -16.47 7.54
C TRP A 297 12.40 -17.86 8.14
N THR A 298 11.56 -18.77 7.68
CA THR A 298 11.63 -20.20 8.00
C THR A 298 12.33 -20.98 6.88
N PRO A 299 12.69 -22.24 7.08
CA PRO A 299 13.18 -23.14 6.02
C PRO A 299 12.28 -23.28 4.81
#